data_7dcd8beaf22bc4e5960af7ab34b6c6fa
#
_entry.id   7dcd8beaf22bc4e5960af7ab34b6c6fa
#
_cell.length_a   1.000
_cell.length_b   1.000
_cell.length_c   1.000
_cell.angle_alpha   90.00
_cell.angle_beta   90.00
_cell.angle_gamma   90.00
#
_symmetry.space_group_name_H-M   'P 1'
#
loop_
_entity.id
_entity.type
_entity.pdbx_description
1 polymer ?
#
loop_
_entity_poly.entity_id
_entity_poly.type
_entity_poly.pdbx_seq_one_letter_code
_entity_poly.pdbx_strand_id
1 'polypeptide(L)'
;MTLQFSWVASANSAETDFPLNNLPYGVFSTDGLEPRCGVAIGDMILDCRAAEEAGLIDLGADPIFDVPFWNEVMEAGHDTWTTLRARLTEILAKGSKDEVIAKDMLVPRAHVDLHMPFLVAEYTDFFASRQHAQNMGAILRGAASLPANWLNIPIGYNGRSSSIVVSGTGIHRPNGQTKAPDAEMPSFGPSKRLDIELEMGAIVGKGSDLGQPITVDQADEMIFGYVLLNDWSAR
;
A
#
# COMPACT_ATOMS: atom_id res chain seq x y z
N MET A 1 -5.46 -7.52 -19.85
CA MET A 1 -6.13 -8.43 -18.88
C MET A 1 -7.62 -8.22 -19.02
N THR A 2 -8.43 -9.27 -19.17
CA THR A 2 -9.88 -9.16 -19.29
C THR A 2 -10.48 -8.94 -17.90
N LEU A 3 -11.41 -7.97 -17.76
CA LEU A 3 -12.13 -7.76 -16.50
C LEU A 3 -12.97 -9.00 -16.16
N GLN A 4 -12.83 -9.46 -14.93
CA GLN A 4 -13.63 -10.53 -14.37
C GLN A 4 -14.86 -9.90 -13.67
N PHE A 5 -16.01 -10.52 -13.79
CA PHE A 5 -17.23 -10.02 -13.18
C PHE A 5 -17.41 -10.57 -11.77
N SER A 6 -17.82 -9.69 -10.87
CA SER A 6 -18.25 -10.02 -9.51
C SER A 6 -19.78 -10.09 -9.42
N TRP A 7 -20.30 -10.77 -8.39
CA TRP A 7 -21.69 -10.65 -7.98
C TRP A 7 -21.96 -9.33 -7.22
N VAL A 8 -20.91 -8.66 -6.73
CA VAL A 8 -21.02 -7.28 -6.21
C VAL A 8 -21.16 -6.33 -7.39
N ALA A 9 -22.36 -5.78 -7.60
CA ALA A 9 -22.70 -5.05 -8.81
C ALA A 9 -21.80 -3.84 -9.08
N SER A 10 -21.45 -3.08 -8.05
CA SER A 10 -20.57 -1.90 -8.12
C SER A 10 -19.14 -2.20 -8.57
N ALA A 11 -18.69 -3.44 -8.41
CA ALA A 11 -17.38 -3.88 -8.87
C ALA A 11 -17.26 -4.07 -10.39
N ASN A 12 -18.40 -4.05 -11.10
CA ASN A 12 -18.45 -4.29 -12.54
C ASN A 12 -18.54 -2.99 -13.36
N SER A 13 -18.52 -1.83 -12.72
CA SER A 13 -18.46 -0.54 -13.39
C SER A 13 -17.08 -0.32 -14.00
N ALA A 14 -17.03 0.28 -15.20
CA ALA A 14 -15.76 0.68 -15.83
C ALA A 14 -15.03 1.81 -15.07
N GLU A 15 -15.75 2.49 -14.17
CA GLU A 15 -15.22 3.62 -13.39
C GLU A 15 -14.79 3.23 -11.97
N THR A 16 -14.92 1.95 -11.59
CA THR A 16 -14.50 1.51 -10.26
C THR A 16 -13.00 1.26 -10.20
N ASP A 17 -12.35 1.75 -9.15
CA ASP A 17 -10.96 1.41 -8.82
C ASP A 17 -10.83 0.01 -8.19
N PHE A 18 -11.96 -0.60 -7.82
CA PHE A 18 -12.00 -1.88 -7.07
C PHE A 18 -12.77 -2.98 -7.80
N PRO A 19 -12.40 -3.32 -9.06
CA PRO A 19 -12.95 -4.49 -9.75
C PRO A 19 -12.43 -5.79 -9.11
N LEU A 20 -13.02 -6.92 -9.46
CA LEU A 20 -12.56 -8.24 -9.00
C LEU A 20 -11.07 -8.52 -9.31
N ASN A 21 -10.55 -7.91 -10.38
CA ASN A 21 -9.15 -8.02 -10.74
C ASN A 21 -8.20 -7.27 -9.78
N ASN A 22 -8.71 -6.28 -9.05
CA ASN A 22 -7.93 -5.47 -8.13
C ASN A 22 -8.57 -5.47 -6.74
N LEU A 23 -8.43 -6.52 -5.99
CA LEU A 23 -8.95 -6.66 -4.62
C LEU A 23 -7.95 -6.04 -3.61
N PRO A 24 -7.96 -4.72 -3.35
CA PRO A 24 -7.01 -4.11 -2.44
C PRO A 24 -7.27 -4.55 -1.00
N TYR A 25 -6.18 -4.82 -0.30
CA TYR A 25 -6.17 -5.19 1.10
C TYR A 25 -6.10 -3.94 1.97
N GLY A 26 -6.85 -3.94 3.07
CA GLY A 26 -6.88 -2.82 4.00
C GLY A 26 -7.27 -3.25 5.40
N VAL A 27 -7.29 -2.28 6.30
CA VAL A 27 -7.82 -2.44 7.67
C VAL A 27 -8.89 -1.38 7.87
N PHE A 28 -10.02 -1.79 8.38
CA PHE A 28 -11.17 -0.93 8.60
C PHE A 28 -11.81 -1.16 9.96
N SER A 29 -12.52 -0.16 10.46
CA SER A 29 -13.45 -0.30 11.58
C SER A 29 -14.81 0.33 11.24
N THR A 30 -15.84 -0.14 11.91
CA THR A 30 -17.16 0.49 11.95
C THR A 30 -17.43 0.99 13.36
N ASP A 31 -18.43 1.86 13.53
CA ASP A 31 -18.79 2.40 14.84
C ASP A 31 -18.91 1.32 15.91
N GLY A 32 -18.10 1.43 16.95
CA GLY A 32 -18.12 0.57 18.12
C GLY A 32 -17.46 -0.82 17.94
N LEU A 33 -16.81 -1.09 16.79
CA LEU A 33 -16.08 -2.33 16.55
C LEU A 33 -14.57 -2.09 16.42
N GLU A 34 -13.79 -3.07 16.84
CA GLU A 34 -12.34 -3.08 16.69
C GLU A 34 -11.92 -3.14 15.21
N PRO A 35 -10.78 -2.54 14.84
CA PRO A 35 -10.22 -2.66 13.51
C PRO A 35 -9.97 -4.12 13.10
N ARG A 36 -10.17 -4.42 11.81
CA ARG A 36 -9.97 -5.75 11.24
C ARG A 36 -9.58 -5.69 9.77
N CYS A 37 -8.95 -6.75 9.29
CA CYS A 37 -8.56 -6.89 7.91
C CYS A 37 -9.77 -7.02 6.98
N GLY A 38 -9.71 -6.35 5.84
CA GLY A 38 -10.75 -6.41 4.83
C GLY A 38 -10.21 -6.24 3.43
N VAL A 39 -11.04 -6.60 2.46
CA VAL A 39 -10.72 -6.52 1.03
C VAL A 39 -11.77 -5.68 0.32
N ALA A 40 -11.33 -4.63 -0.37
CA ALA A 40 -12.26 -3.77 -1.11
C ALA A 40 -12.72 -4.43 -2.41
N ILE A 41 -14.00 -4.30 -2.69
CA ILE A 41 -14.68 -4.77 -3.90
C ILE A 41 -15.82 -3.81 -4.28
N GLY A 42 -15.65 -3.06 -5.34
CA GLY A 42 -16.61 -2.00 -5.71
C GLY A 42 -16.75 -0.96 -4.59
N ASP A 43 -17.97 -0.73 -4.14
CA ASP A 43 -18.30 0.15 -3.01
C ASP A 43 -18.38 -0.55 -1.66
N MET A 44 -18.00 -1.82 -1.60
CA MET A 44 -18.06 -2.68 -0.41
C MET A 44 -16.66 -3.11 0.07
N ILE A 45 -16.60 -3.62 1.29
CA ILE A 45 -15.44 -4.31 1.88
C ILE A 45 -15.92 -5.70 2.32
N LEU A 46 -15.22 -6.74 1.92
CA LEU A 46 -15.37 -8.08 2.52
C LEU A 46 -14.58 -8.11 3.83
N ASP A 47 -15.25 -8.43 4.92
CA ASP A 47 -14.64 -8.65 6.23
C ASP A 47 -13.92 -10.01 6.23
N CYS A 48 -12.57 -10.00 6.25
CA CYS A 48 -11.78 -11.21 6.18
C CYS A 48 -11.89 -12.06 7.44
N ARG A 49 -12.02 -11.44 8.62
CA ARG A 49 -12.21 -12.15 9.87
C ARG A 49 -13.55 -12.89 9.87
N ALA A 50 -14.63 -12.23 9.51
CA ALA A 50 -15.93 -12.86 9.40
C ALA A 50 -15.94 -14.00 8.37
N ALA A 51 -15.21 -13.82 7.25
CA ALA A 51 -15.08 -14.86 6.22
C ALA A 51 -14.27 -16.08 6.70
N GLU A 52 -13.25 -15.88 7.52
CA GLU A 52 -12.48 -16.96 8.15
C GLU A 52 -13.31 -17.69 9.21
N GLU A 53 -13.97 -16.96 10.11
CA GLU A 53 -14.87 -17.51 11.14
C GLU A 53 -16.01 -18.35 10.53
N ALA A 54 -16.48 -18.00 9.34
CA ALA A 54 -17.49 -18.75 8.61
C ALA A 54 -16.92 -19.91 7.75
N GLY A 55 -15.60 -20.10 7.76
CA GLY A 55 -14.93 -21.15 6.99
C GLY A 55 -14.89 -20.89 5.48
N LEU A 56 -15.12 -19.64 5.03
CA LEU A 56 -14.94 -19.26 3.62
C LEU A 56 -13.46 -19.06 3.28
N ILE A 57 -12.65 -18.64 4.25
CA ILE A 57 -11.19 -18.56 4.15
C ILE A 57 -10.62 -19.59 5.13
N ASP A 58 -9.72 -20.43 4.63
CA ASP A 58 -8.97 -21.41 5.42
C ASP A 58 -7.53 -21.41 4.91
N LEU A 59 -6.61 -20.90 5.73
CA LEU A 59 -5.18 -20.79 5.41
C LEU A 59 -4.29 -21.64 6.30
N GLY A 60 -4.88 -22.46 7.15
CA GLY A 60 -4.14 -23.36 8.05
C GLY A 60 -4.81 -23.61 9.40
N ALA A 61 -4.03 -24.10 10.34
CA ALA A 61 -4.55 -24.57 11.62
C ALA A 61 -5.04 -23.46 12.58
N ASP A 62 -4.43 -22.30 12.49
CA ASP A 62 -4.72 -21.16 13.38
C ASP A 62 -5.36 -20.01 12.59
N PRO A 63 -6.34 -19.29 13.18
CA PRO A 63 -6.89 -18.09 12.58
C PRO A 63 -5.80 -17.04 12.32
N ILE A 64 -5.81 -16.43 11.13
CA ILE A 64 -4.82 -15.43 10.71
C ILE A 64 -5.39 -14.00 10.72
N PHE A 65 -6.73 -13.87 10.79
CA PHE A 65 -7.43 -12.57 10.76
C PHE A 65 -8.01 -12.14 12.12
N ASP A 66 -7.58 -12.75 13.22
CA ASP A 66 -7.94 -12.30 14.57
C ASP A 66 -7.16 -11.05 15.03
N VAL A 67 -6.14 -10.66 14.27
CA VAL A 67 -5.36 -9.42 14.45
C VAL A 67 -5.72 -8.36 13.39
N PRO A 68 -5.62 -7.06 13.72
CA PRO A 68 -5.98 -5.98 12.81
C PRO A 68 -4.82 -5.55 11.89
N PHE A 69 -4.00 -6.48 11.42
CA PHE A 69 -2.84 -6.20 10.58
C PHE A 69 -2.61 -7.34 9.58
N TRP A 70 -2.19 -6.98 8.37
CA TRP A 70 -1.82 -7.93 7.33
C TRP A 70 -0.43 -8.57 7.52
N ASN A 71 0.32 -8.18 8.56
CA ASN A 71 1.67 -8.68 8.80
C ASN A 71 1.73 -10.21 8.96
N GLU A 72 0.77 -10.82 9.63
CA GLU A 72 0.74 -12.29 9.79
C GLU A 72 0.56 -13.00 8.45
N VAL A 73 -0.32 -12.49 7.59
CA VAL A 73 -0.46 -13.00 6.23
C VAL A 73 0.84 -12.83 5.45
N MET A 74 1.52 -11.69 5.59
CA MET A 74 2.82 -11.45 4.95
C MET A 74 3.87 -12.46 5.39
N GLU A 75 4.00 -12.70 6.70
CA GLU A 75 4.95 -13.64 7.28
C GLU A 75 4.70 -15.09 6.87
N ALA A 76 3.44 -15.45 6.62
CA ALA A 76 3.08 -16.78 6.15
C ALA A 76 3.64 -17.12 4.75
N GLY A 77 4.03 -16.12 3.97
CA GLY A 77 4.80 -16.27 2.74
C GLY A 77 3.96 -16.42 1.47
N HIS A 78 4.64 -16.45 0.34
CA HIS A 78 4.10 -16.33 -1.01
C HIS A 78 2.98 -17.33 -1.34
N ASP A 79 3.13 -18.60 -0.95
CA ASP A 79 2.12 -19.64 -1.22
C ASP A 79 0.79 -19.31 -0.53
N THR A 80 0.86 -18.82 0.72
CA THR A 80 -0.31 -18.38 1.48
C THR A 80 -0.96 -17.16 0.81
N TRP A 81 -0.20 -16.17 0.36
CA TRP A 81 -0.73 -14.99 -0.33
C TRP A 81 -1.46 -15.37 -1.62
N THR A 82 -0.86 -16.26 -2.39
CA THR A 82 -1.42 -16.73 -3.66
C THR A 82 -2.71 -17.52 -3.42
N THR A 83 -2.71 -18.40 -2.43
CA THR A 83 -3.89 -19.18 -2.04
C THR A 83 -5.02 -18.27 -1.57
N LEU A 84 -4.72 -17.32 -0.68
CA LEU A 84 -5.70 -16.33 -0.22
C LEU A 84 -6.27 -15.52 -1.38
N ARG A 85 -5.40 -15.00 -2.26
CA ARG A 85 -5.83 -14.20 -3.41
C ARG A 85 -6.75 -14.98 -4.33
N ALA A 86 -6.42 -16.23 -4.64
CA ALA A 86 -7.26 -17.11 -5.44
C ALA A 86 -8.63 -17.33 -4.76
N ARG A 87 -8.61 -17.63 -3.46
CA ARG A 87 -9.84 -17.88 -2.70
C ARG A 87 -10.75 -16.64 -2.61
N LEU A 88 -10.22 -15.47 -2.36
CA LEU A 88 -10.97 -14.21 -2.36
C LEU A 88 -11.61 -13.94 -3.74
N THR A 89 -10.87 -14.22 -4.79
CA THR A 89 -11.39 -14.11 -6.16
C THR A 89 -12.57 -15.07 -6.39
N GLU A 90 -12.48 -16.33 -5.95
CA GLU A 90 -13.55 -17.31 -6.04
C GLU A 90 -14.79 -16.89 -5.24
N ILE A 91 -14.63 -16.45 -3.99
CA ILE A 91 -15.73 -16.00 -3.13
C ILE A 91 -16.51 -14.87 -3.80
N LEU A 92 -15.80 -13.90 -4.41
CA LEU A 92 -16.37 -12.67 -4.93
C LEU A 92 -16.73 -12.73 -6.42
N ALA A 93 -16.38 -13.82 -7.15
CA ALA A 93 -16.69 -13.99 -8.56
C ALA A 93 -18.19 -14.16 -8.81
N LYS A 94 -18.64 -13.67 -9.97
CA LYS A 94 -20.03 -13.88 -10.43
C LYS A 94 -20.34 -15.37 -10.53
N GLY A 95 -21.42 -15.79 -9.87
CA GLY A 95 -21.84 -17.19 -9.81
C GLY A 95 -21.11 -18.02 -8.76
N SER A 96 -20.39 -17.38 -7.83
CA SER A 96 -19.82 -18.05 -6.67
C SER A 96 -20.89 -18.78 -5.86
N LYS A 97 -20.59 -20.00 -5.45
CA LYS A 97 -21.44 -20.78 -4.49
C LYS A 97 -21.48 -20.15 -3.10
N ASP A 98 -20.50 -19.32 -2.79
CA ASP A 98 -20.31 -18.69 -1.50
C ASP A 98 -21.06 -17.34 -1.37
N GLU A 99 -21.65 -16.83 -2.47
CA GLU A 99 -22.34 -15.52 -2.52
C GLU A 99 -23.35 -15.34 -1.37
N VAL A 100 -24.15 -16.36 -1.08
CA VAL A 100 -25.21 -16.27 -0.07
C VAL A 100 -24.65 -16.02 1.32
N ILE A 101 -23.52 -16.66 1.67
CA ILE A 101 -22.86 -16.50 2.96
C ILE A 101 -22.02 -15.20 2.98
N ALA A 102 -21.25 -14.96 1.92
CA ALA A 102 -20.36 -13.83 1.85
C ALA A 102 -21.09 -12.47 1.83
N LYS A 103 -22.36 -12.43 1.40
CA LYS A 103 -23.18 -11.24 1.40
C LYS A 103 -23.33 -10.59 2.77
N ASP A 104 -23.47 -11.40 3.82
CA ASP A 104 -23.63 -10.94 5.20
C ASP A 104 -22.31 -10.40 5.81
N MET A 105 -21.19 -10.59 5.10
CA MET A 105 -19.85 -10.14 5.52
C MET A 105 -19.40 -8.89 4.77
N LEU A 106 -20.25 -8.35 3.90
CA LEU A 106 -19.96 -7.10 3.19
C LEU A 106 -20.34 -5.88 4.02
N VAL A 107 -19.41 -4.95 4.11
CA VAL A 107 -19.58 -3.65 4.78
C VAL A 107 -19.47 -2.55 3.74
N PRO A 108 -20.40 -1.56 3.69
CA PRO A 108 -20.26 -0.42 2.79
C PRO A 108 -19.02 0.42 3.13
N ARG A 109 -18.17 0.69 2.15
CA ARG A 109 -16.94 1.51 2.32
C ARG A 109 -17.21 2.92 2.84
N ALA A 110 -18.37 3.47 2.53
CA ALA A 110 -18.75 4.82 2.99
C ALA A 110 -19.04 4.91 4.50
N HIS A 111 -19.11 3.78 5.20
CA HIS A 111 -19.48 3.71 6.62
C HIS A 111 -18.35 3.16 7.50
N VAL A 112 -17.11 3.27 7.04
CA VAL A 112 -15.95 2.76 7.77
C VAL A 112 -14.87 3.81 7.93
N ASP A 113 -14.11 3.69 8.99
CA ASP A 113 -12.81 4.34 9.16
C ASP A 113 -11.69 3.41 8.69
N LEU A 114 -10.75 3.96 7.92
CA LEU A 114 -9.59 3.20 7.44
C LEU A 114 -8.40 3.41 8.37
N HIS A 115 -7.66 2.33 8.58
CA HIS A 115 -6.46 2.28 9.43
C HIS A 115 -5.24 1.85 8.61
N MET A 116 -4.04 2.01 9.21
CA MET A 116 -2.83 1.47 8.61
C MET A 116 -2.98 -0.05 8.40
N PRO A 117 -2.80 -0.53 7.16
CA PRO A 117 -3.08 -1.95 6.85
C PRO A 117 -2.04 -2.90 7.41
N PHE A 118 -0.85 -2.42 7.71
CA PHE A 118 0.27 -3.20 8.25
C PHE A 118 1.19 -2.29 9.06
N LEU A 119 1.94 -2.89 9.95
CA LEU A 119 2.99 -2.21 10.71
C LEU A 119 4.22 -2.06 9.81
N VAL A 120 4.62 -0.81 9.56
CA VAL A 120 5.82 -0.49 8.80
C VAL A 120 6.99 -0.38 9.78
N ALA A 121 7.86 -1.37 9.78
CA ALA A 121 9.07 -1.33 10.61
C ALA A 121 10.04 -0.27 10.11
N GLU A 122 10.39 -0.35 8.83
CA GLU A 122 11.28 0.58 8.13
C GLU A 122 10.95 0.63 6.64
N TYR A 123 11.49 1.63 5.95
CA TYR A 123 11.47 1.67 4.50
C TYR A 123 12.73 2.32 3.95
N THR A 124 13.06 1.99 2.72
CA THR A 124 14.10 2.66 1.95
C THR A 124 13.45 3.34 0.77
N ASP A 125 13.70 4.62 0.61
CA ASP A 125 13.25 5.40 -0.52
C ASP A 125 14.33 5.40 -1.60
N PHE A 126 13.95 5.03 -2.83
CA PHE A 126 14.86 4.92 -3.96
C PHE A 126 14.54 5.97 -5.02
N PHE A 127 15.57 6.68 -5.45
CA PHE A 127 15.51 7.62 -6.58
C PHE A 127 15.56 6.85 -7.92
N ALA A 128 14.59 5.95 -8.14
CA ALA A 128 14.63 4.96 -9.20
C ALA A 128 13.99 5.41 -10.52
N SER A 129 13.09 6.40 -10.50
CA SER A 129 12.46 6.90 -11.73
C SER A 129 13.40 7.79 -12.52
N ARG A 130 13.76 7.37 -13.74
CA ARG A 130 14.62 8.14 -14.65
C ARG A 130 13.99 9.49 -15.01
N GLN A 131 12.69 9.50 -15.29
CA GLN A 131 11.96 10.72 -15.65
C GLN A 131 11.96 11.72 -14.49
N HIS A 132 11.66 11.23 -13.27
CA HIS A 132 11.73 12.06 -12.07
C HIS A 132 13.13 12.61 -11.86
N ALA A 133 14.18 11.77 -11.94
CA ALA A 133 15.57 12.20 -11.78
C ALA A 133 16.00 13.29 -12.80
N GLN A 134 15.57 13.17 -14.05
CA GLN A 134 15.83 14.16 -15.10
C GLN A 134 15.04 15.46 -14.87
N ASN A 135 13.77 15.38 -14.52
CA ASN A 135 12.91 16.52 -14.23
C ASN A 135 13.42 17.32 -13.04
N MET A 136 13.76 16.64 -11.95
CA MET A 136 14.36 17.29 -10.77
C MET A 136 15.73 17.90 -11.10
N GLY A 137 16.52 17.25 -11.96
CA GLY A 137 17.74 17.83 -12.49
C GLY A 137 17.51 19.14 -13.23
N ALA A 138 16.52 19.18 -14.11
CA ALA A 138 16.15 20.39 -14.85
C ALA A 138 15.67 21.53 -13.93
N ILE A 139 14.81 21.20 -12.96
CA ILE A 139 14.21 22.19 -12.04
C ILE A 139 15.26 22.74 -11.05
N LEU A 140 16.04 21.86 -10.43
CA LEU A 140 16.94 22.25 -9.32
C LEU A 140 18.35 22.65 -9.79
N ARG A 141 18.84 22.07 -10.89
CA ARG A 141 20.21 22.27 -11.41
C ARG A 141 20.27 22.94 -12.76
N GLY A 142 19.13 23.22 -13.39
CA GLY A 142 19.06 23.84 -14.72
C GLY A 142 19.42 22.92 -15.90
N ALA A 143 19.59 21.60 -15.63
CA ALA A 143 19.89 20.62 -16.67
C ALA A 143 19.23 19.28 -16.38
N ALA A 144 18.59 18.67 -17.39
CA ALA A 144 17.97 17.34 -17.28
C ALA A 144 19.03 16.22 -17.26
N SER A 145 20.01 16.33 -16.34
CA SER A 145 21.09 15.36 -16.18
C SER A 145 20.84 14.41 -15.03
N LEU A 146 21.22 13.16 -15.22
CA LEU A 146 21.20 12.15 -14.14
C LEU A 146 22.40 12.33 -13.21
N PRO A 147 22.30 11.97 -11.91
CA PRO A 147 23.46 11.87 -11.04
C PRO A 147 24.51 10.88 -11.61
N ALA A 148 25.78 11.10 -11.30
CA ALA A 148 26.91 10.40 -11.93
C ALA A 148 26.81 8.86 -11.89
N ASN A 149 26.35 8.29 -10.78
CA ASN A 149 26.25 6.83 -10.62
C ASN A 149 24.83 6.29 -10.77
N TRP A 150 23.88 7.11 -11.19
CA TRP A 150 22.46 6.73 -11.21
C TRP A 150 22.16 5.46 -12.04
N LEU A 151 22.90 5.24 -13.13
CA LEU A 151 22.76 4.05 -13.99
C LEU A 151 23.42 2.78 -13.44
N ASN A 152 24.27 2.91 -12.41
CA ASN A 152 25.14 1.82 -11.97
C ASN A 152 24.83 1.31 -10.57
N ILE A 153 24.30 2.16 -9.69
CA ILE A 153 23.95 1.81 -8.32
C ILE A 153 22.57 2.37 -7.96
N PRO A 154 21.76 1.66 -7.18
CA PRO A 154 20.52 2.19 -6.65
C PRO A 154 20.83 3.32 -5.67
N ILE A 155 20.35 4.54 -5.99
CA ILE A 155 20.45 5.68 -5.10
C ILE A 155 19.22 5.70 -4.22
N GLY A 156 19.41 5.68 -2.92
CA GLY A 156 18.32 5.67 -1.97
C GLY A 156 18.77 6.11 -0.58
N TYR A 157 17.81 6.25 0.31
CA TYR A 157 18.06 6.57 1.71
C TYR A 157 17.09 5.83 2.63
N ASN A 158 17.47 5.67 3.88
CA ASN A 158 16.60 5.09 4.89
C ASN A 158 15.58 6.14 5.34
N GLY A 159 14.30 5.84 5.15
CA GLY A 159 13.20 6.75 5.46
C GLY A 159 12.73 6.65 6.91
N ARG A 160 11.83 7.54 7.28
CA ARG A 160 11.23 7.57 8.63
C ARG A 160 9.83 6.96 8.60
N SER A 161 9.70 5.69 9.00
CA SER A 161 8.43 4.94 9.00
C SER A 161 7.36 5.55 9.91
N SER A 162 7.76 6.22 11.00
CA SER A 162 6.81 6.79 11.98
C SER A 162 5.94 7.94 11.45
N SER A 163 6.21 8.47 10.27
CA SER A 163 5.41 9.53 9.64
C SER A 163 4.58 9.04 8.45
N ILE A 164 4.51 7.74 8.22
CA ILE A 164 3.60 7.16 7.23
C ILE A 164 2.21 7.07 7.86
N VAL A 165 1.23 7.65 7.19
CA VAL A 165 -0.16 7.73 7.66
C VAL A 165 -1.13 7.35 6.55
N VAL A 166 -2.35 6.97 6.91
CA VAL A 166 -3.39 6.62 5.94
C VAL A 166 -3.88 7.84 5.16
N SER A 167 -4.41 7.58 3.97
CA SER A 167 -5.11 8.58 3.15
C SER A 167 -6.21 9.28 3.95
N GLY A 168 -6.37 10.60 3.72
CA GLY A 168 -7.33 11.44 4.44
C GLY A 168 -6.76 12.11 5.69
N THR A 169 -5.59 11.69 6.17
CA THR A 169 -4.90 12.37 7.27
C THR A 169 -4.43 13.76 6.82
N GLY A 170 -4.80 14.80 7.58
CA GLY A 170 -4.37 16.16 7.31
C GLY A 170 -2.87 16.36 7.56
N ILE A 171 -2.18 16.96 6.58
CA ILE A 171 -0.75 17.21 6.67
C ILE A 171 -0.50 18.65 7.12
N HIS A 172 0.21 18.83 8.22
CA HIS A 172 0.67 20.14 8.67
C HIS A 172 1.87 20.60 7.85
N ARG A 173 1.81 21.86 7.36
CA ARG A 173 2.98 22.50 6.75
C ARG A 173 4.12 22.55 7.79
N PRO A 174 5.28 21.93 7.52
CA PRO A 174 6.36 21.88 8.51
C PRO A 174 7.03 23.24 8.69
N ASN A 175 7.49 23.50 9.89
CA ASN A 175 8.45 24.56 10.18
C ASN A 175 9.86 24.00 10.07
N GLY A 176 10.77 24.81 9.57
CA GLY A 176 12.18 24.43 9.43
C GLY A 176 13.08 25.62 9.16
N GLN A 177 14.36 25.35 9.05
CA GLN A 177 15.34 26.35 8.66
C GLN A 177 15.43 26.43 7.13
N THR A 178 15.36 27.66 6.61
CA THR A 178 15.58 27.96 5.20
C THR A 178 16.65 29.02 5.08
N LYS A 179 17.53 28.91 4.08
CA LYS A 179 18.57 29.90 3.80
C LYS A 179 18.56 30.26 2.31
N ALA A 180 18.34 31.51 2.01
CA ALA A 180 18.53 32.01 0.65
C ALA A 180 20.03 31.97 0.28
N PRO A 181 20.38 31.82 -1.02
CA PRO A 181 21.78 31.73 -1.45
C PRO A 181 22.64 32.94 -1.01
N ASP A 182 22.05 34.10 -0.92
CA ASP A 182 22.66 35.39 -0.58
C ASP A 182 22.52 35.75 0.92
N ALA A 183 21.81 34.95 1.70
CA ALA A 183 21.64 35.20 3.11
C ALA A 183 22.88 34.76 3.92
N GLU A 184 23.28 35.53 4.91
CA GLU A 184 24.37 35.17 5.82
C GLU A 184 23.94 34.08 6.80
N MET A 185 22.72 34.19 7.34
CA MET A 185 22.15 33.29 8.33
C MET A 185 20.85 32.64 7.84
N PRO A 186 20.55 31.41 8.27
CA PRO A 186 19.26 30.80 8.01
C PRO A 186 18.16 31.48 8.81
N SER A 187 16.94 31.46 8.27
CA SER A 187 15.71 31.84 8.97
C SER A 187 14.89 30.61 9.36
N PHE A 188 14.17 30.65 10.48
CA PHE A 188 13.27 29.60 10.89
C PHE A 188 11.81 30.02 10.66
N GLY A 189 10.98 29.12 10.14
CA GLY A 189 9.57 29.38 9.88
C GLY A 189 8.90 28.29 9.07
N PRO A 190 7.64 28.49 8.66
CA PRO A 190 6.93 27.52 7.83
C PRO A 190 7.61 27.37 6.45
N SER A 191 7.67 26.15 5.95
CA SER A 191 8.15 25.86 4.60
C SER A 191 7.41 26.72 3.56
N LYS A 192 8.15 27.37 2.70
CA LYS A 192 7.63 28.21 1.61
C LYS A 192 7.26 27.42 0.37
N ARG A 193 7.82 26.20 0.24
CA ARG A 193 7.66 25.32 -0.92
C ARG A 193 7.31 23.93 -0.42
N LEU A 194 6.03 23.70 -0.17
CA LEU A 194 5.49 22.37 0.10
C LEU A 194 5.06 21.76 -1.24
N ASP A 195 5.53 20.59 -1.52
CA ASP A 195 5.36 19.87 -2.77
C ASP A 195 4.91 18.42 -2.49
N ILE A 196 4.45 17.73 -3.52
CA ILE A 196 4.09 16.32 -3.48
C ILE A 196 4.99 15.53 -4.43
N GLU A 197 5.30 14.31 -4.04
CA GLU A 197 5.88 13.30 -4.93
C GLU A 197 4.94 12.10 -4.98
N LEU A 198 4.40 11.82 -6.18
CA LEU A 198 3.60 10.62 -6.38
C LEU A 198 4.53 9.43 -6.57
N GLU A 199 4.47 8.51 -5.65
CA GLU A 199 5.35 7.35 -5.59
C GLU A 199 4.59 6.04 -5.60
N MET A 200 5.32 4.96 -5.83
CA MET A 200 4.84 3.59 -5.68
C MET A 200 5.64 2.90 -4.57
N GLY A 201 4.96 2.49 -3.52
CA GLY A 201 5.55 1.67 -2.47
C GLY A 201 5.43 0.19 -2.80
N ALA A 202 6.54 -0.53 -2.81
CA ALA A 202 6.57 -1.98 -2.86
C ALA A 202 6.65 -2.52 -1.43
N ILE A 203 5.70 -3.38 -1.08
CA ILE A 203 5.60 -3.95 0.26
C ILE A 203 6.28 -5.31 0.26
N VAL A 204 7.40 -5.41 0.96
CA VAL A 204 8.09 -6.69 1.17
C VAL A 204 7.36 -7.45 2.29
N GLY A 205 6.75 -8.58 1.93
CA GLY A 205 6.00 -9.41 2.88
C GLY A 205 6.92 -10.27 3.72
N LYS A 206 7.75 -11.08 3.06
CA LYS A 206 8.72 -11.95 3.71
C LYS A 206 10.12 -11.67 3.15
N GLY A 207 11.03 -11.24 4.02
CA GLY A 207 12.40 -10.94 3.64
C GLY A 207 13.27 -12.19 3.49
N SER A 208 14.49 -11.99 2.98
CA SER A 208 15.55 -13.02 2.98
C SER A 208 16.18 -13.15 4.36
N ASP A 209 16.88 -14.26 4.59
CA ASP A 209 17.70 -14.44 5.77
C ASP A 209 18.83 -13.40 5.81
N LEU A 210 19.19 -12.96 7.01
CA LEU A 210 20.23 -11.97 7.21
C LEU A 210 21.56 -12.47 6.59
N GLY A 211 22.15 -11.61 5.76
CA GLY A 211 23.41 -11.89 5.08
C GLY A 211 23.27 -12.75 3.81
N GLN A 212 22.06 -13.12 3.42
CA GLN A 212 21.79 -13.85 2.17
C GLN A 212 21.34 -12.87 1.08
N PRO A 213 22.14 -12.67 0.02
CA PRO A 213 21.72 -11.90 -1.14
C PRO A 213 20.64 -12.65 -1.91
N ILE A 214 19.74 -11.90 -2.55
CA ILE A 214 18.68 -12.44 -3.40
C ILE A 214 18.91 -12.06 -4.87
N THR A 215 18.38 -12.85 -5.77
CA THR A 215 18.31 -12.51 -7.20
C THR A 215 17.09 -11.63 -7.49
N VAL A 216 17.05 -11.03 -8.68
CA VAL A 216 15.88 -10.25 -9.13
C VAL A 216 14.61 -11.11 -9.18
N ASP A 217 14.74 -12.36 -9.65
CA ASP A 217 13.60 -13.30 -9.73
C ASP A 217 13.05 -13.63 -8.33
N GLN A 218 13.93 -13.84 -7.35
CA GLN A 218 13.53 -14.06 -5.96
C GLN A 218 12.90 -12.82 -5.33
N ALA A 219 13.32 -11.62 -5.72
CA ALA A 219 12.73 -10.38 -5.20
C ALA A 219 11.25 -10.24 -5.56
N ASP A 220 10.85 -10.70 -6.75
CA ASP A 220 9.44 -10.66 -7.19
C ASP A 220 8.56 -11.53 -6.28
N GLU A 221 9.04 -12.68 -5.82
CA GLU A 221 8.34 -13.56 -4.88
C GLU A 221 8.25 -13.00 -3.45
N MET A 222 9.04 -11.99 -3.12
CA MET A 222 9.03 -11.33 -1.81
C MET A 222 8.07 -10.15 -1.73
N ILE A 223 7.61 -9.64 -2.86
CA ILE A 223 6.70 -8.50 -2.92
C ILE A 223 5.27 -8.97 -2.63
N PHE A 224 4.73 -8.55 -1.49
CA PHE A 224 3.34 -8.83 -1.12
C PHE A 224 2.35 -8.01 -1.95
N GLY A 225 2.72 -6.77 -2.29
CA GLY A 225 1.87 -5.89 -3.07
C GLY A 225 2.45 -4.49 -3.24
N TYR A 226 1.64 -3.62 -3.84
CA TYR A 226 2.00 -2.25 -4.13
C TYR A 226 0.96 -1.28 -3.57
N VAL A 227 1.43 -0.10 -3.19
CA VAL A 227 0.57 1.01 -2.78
C VAL A 227 0.98 2.28 -3.52
N LEU A 228 0.04 3.22 -3.66
CA LEU A 228 0.37 4.59 -4.02
C LEU A 228 0.77 5.33 -2.74
N LEU A 229 1.85 6.10 -2.83
CA LEU A 229 2.38 6.90 -1.74
C LEU A 229 2.49 8.35 -2.20
N ASN A 230 2.15 9.28 -1.32
CA ASN A 230 2.45 10.68 -1.52
C ASN A 230 3.56 11.07 -0.54
N ASP A 231 4.77 11.28 -1.05
CA ASP A 231 5.87 11.81 -0.25
C ASP A 231 5.81 13.34 -0.21
N TRP A 232 5.26 13.85 0.88
CA TRP A 232 5.17 15.29 1.12
C TRP A 232 6.54 15.89 1.37
N SER A 233 6.97 16.74 0.45
CA SER A 233 8.34 17.27 0.41
C SER A 233 8.39 18.78 0.69
N ALA A 234 9.21 19.18 1.64
CA ALA A 234 9.54 20.59 1.90
C ALA A 234 10.82 20.95 1.14
N ARG A 235 10.69 21.75 0.06
CA ARG A 235 11.81 22.13 -0.81
C ARG A 235 12.57 23.35 -0.29
#